data_9b629e7b76dc1dafefecea0e8cef1ab8
#
_entry.id   9b629e7b76dc1dafefecea0e8cef1ab8
#
_cell.length_a   1.000
_cell.length_b   1.000
_cell.length_c   1.000
_cell.angle_alpha   90.00
_cell.angle_beta   90.00
_cell.angle_gamma   90.00
#
_symmetry.space_group_name_H-M   'P 1'
#
loop_
_entity.id
_entity.type
_entity.pdbx_description
1 polymer ?
#
loop_
_entity_poly.entity_id
_entity_poly.type
_entity_poly.pdbx_seq_one_letter_code
_entity_poly.pdbx_strand_id
1 'polypeptide(L)'
;MEFIVKSARPETLKTATLIIPIGEGCTLGATANAVDLASAGALSALLKRGDLAGKVGQTLLVHNLPNLKAERVLLVGTGKDSELSDRQLRKVINSVYSSLKNLGGSDAVLALDELPVKGRDIYGKTRLIVESLADAGYCFDRFKSQKAEAGALKKITLLTEKAHLADAQRASSHAQAIALGMAFTKDLGNLPPNLCHPSYLAEEAKALGKAYKNLKVEIHDEKKLKELGMGAFLAVAQGSDQPPRMIVLNYQGGKKSEKPYALVGKGITFDTGGISIKPAAGMDEMKYDMCGAASVFGTLKAVLELQLPINLVCLLACAENMPSGGATRPGDIVTTMSGQTVEILNTDAEGRLVLCDTLTYAERFKPQAVIDIATLTGACIVALGSNVSGLMGNNDELVQQILTAGLSADDRAWQLPLYDEYQEQLDSPFADIANIGGPKAGTITAGCFLSRFAKKYHWAHLDIAGTAWISGGKDKGATGRPVPMLTQYLLDRAQ
;
A
#
# COMPACT_ATOMS: atom_id res chain seq x y z
N MET A 1 -16.96 6.62 -0.49
CA MET A 1 -17.54 6.83 0.88
C MET A 1 -16.89 8.07 1.47
N GLU A 2 -17.68 9.00 2.03
CA GLU A 2 -17.22 10.25 2.64
C GLU A 2 -17.00 10.07 4.13
N PHE A 3 -15.92 10.65 4.67
CA PHE A 3 -15.64 10.65 6.12
C PHE A 3 -15.61 12.07 6.66
N ILE A 4 -16.39 12.34 7.71
CA ILE A 4 -16.49 13.63 8.37
C ILE A 4 -16.17 13.46 9.86
N VAL A 5 -15.47 14.42 10.45
CA VAL A 5 -15.20 14.43 11.89
C VAL A 5 -15.96 15.60 12.52
N LYS A 6 -16.70 15.34 13.60
CA LYS A 6 -17.51 16.32 14.32
C LYS A 6 -17.41 16.14 15.83
N SER A 7 -17.65 17.21 16.56
CA SER A 7 -17.93 17.18 17.99
C SER A 7 -19.41 17.49 18.20
N ALA A 8 -20.16 16.54 18.74
CA ALA A 8 -21.60 16.67 19.00
C ALA A 8 -22.05 15.65 20.06
N ARG A 9 -23.23 15.86 20.62
CA ARG A 9 -23.87 14.92 21.53
C ARG A 9 -24.47 13.75 20.75
N PRO A 10 -24.06 12.50 21.01
CA PRO A 10 -24.48 11.32 20.22
C PRO A 10 -25.99 11.10 20.24
N GLU A 11 -26.63 11.31 21.38
CA GLU A 11 -28.08 11.09 21.58
C GLU A 11 -28.96 12.09 20.80
N THR A 12 -28.39 13.22 20.38
CA THR A 12 -29.12 14.27 19.64
C THR A 12 -29.02 14.15 18.13
N LEU A 13 -28.17 13.28 17.63
CA LEU A 13 -27.86 13.21 16.20
C LEU A 13 -28.92 12.46 15.40
N LYS A 14 -29.37 13.09 14.33
CA LYS A 14 -30.20 12.43 13.32
C LYS A 14 -29.26 11.69 12.36
N THR A 15 -29.33 10.36 12.38
CA THR A 15 -28.52 9.45 11.54
C THR A 15 -29.27 8.15 11.31
N ALA A 16 -28.96 7.48 10.19
CA ALA A 16 -29.53 6.16 9.94
C ALA A 16 -28.99 5.09 10.91
N THR A 17 -27.73 5.20 11.35
CA THR A 17 -27.14 4.26 12.30
C THR A 17 -26.13 4.94 13.23
N LEU A 18 -26.33 4.84 14.54
CA LEU A 18 -25.36 5.24 15.56
C LEU A 18 -24.58 3.99 16.02
N ILE A 19 -23.25 4.02 15.92
CA ILE A 19 -22.37 2.89 16.28
C ILE A 19 -21.78 3.17 17.65
N ILE A 20 -21.97 2.24 18.59
CA ILE A 20 -21.54 2.37 19.98
C ILE A 20 -20.65 1.17 20.35
N PRO A 21 -19.39 1.41 20.71
CA PRO A 21 -18.52 0.40 21.29
C PRO A 21 -19.00 -0.05 22.67
N ILE A 22 -18.92 -1.36 22.95
CA ILE A 22 -19.29 -1.97 24.23
C ILE A 22 -18.17 -2.91 24.66
N GLY A 23 -17.64 -2.70 25.86
CA GLY A 23 -16.66 -3.61 26.47
C GLY A 23 -17.26 -4.97 26.83
N GLU A 24 -16.41 -6.00 26.98
CA GLU A 24 -16.86 -7.31 27.47
C GLU A 24 -17.41 -7.20 28.90
N GLY A 25 -18.46 -7.92 29.18
CA GLY A 25 -19.24 -7.73 30.42
C GLY A 25 -20.22 -6.55 30.36
N CYS A 26 -20.46 -6.00 29.15
CA CYS A 26 -21.43 -4.92 28.90
C CYS A 26 -21.11 -3.61 29.64
N THR A 27 -19.79 -3.29 29.76
CA THR A 27 -19.34 -2.01 30.31
C THR A 27 -19.71 -0.88 29.36
N LEU A 28 -20.45 0.12 29.84
CA LEU A 28 -20.86 1.28 29.07
C LEU A 28 -19.81 2.39 29.18
N GLY A 29 -19.32 2.86 28.03
CA GLY A 29 -18.53 4.08 27.91
C GLY A 29 -19.38 5.34 27.97
N ALA A 30 -18.80 6.51 27.81
CA ALA A 30 -19.49 7.80 27.94
C ALA A 30 -20.65 7.95 26.94
N THR A 31 -20.43 7.59 25.67
CA THR A 31 -21.46 7.63 24.62
C THR A 31 -22.59 6.64 24.92
N ALA A 32 -22.23 5.40 25.30
CA ALA A 32 -23.22 4.39 25.64
C ALA A 32 -24.08 4.83 26.82
N ASN A 33 -23.49 5.43 27.87
CA ASN A 33 -24.20 5.99 29.03
C ASN A 33 -25.13 7.13 28.61
N ALA A 34 -24.67 8.06 27.77
CA ALA A 34 -25.52 9.17 27.29
C ALA A 34 -26.74 8.66 26.51
N VAL A 35 -26.54 7.63 25.67
CA VAL A 35 -27.61 6.97 24.91
C VAL A 35 -28.56 6.19 25.84
N ASP A 36 -28.04 5.50 26.85
CA ASP A 36 -28.83 4.75 27.82
C ASP A 36 -29.74 5.68 28.66
N LEU A 37 -29.19 6.78 29.17
CA LEU A 37 -29.95 7.82 29.87
C LEU A 37 -31.05 8.42 28.99
N ALA A 38 -30.73 8.78 27.75
CA ALA A 38 -31.69 9.35 26.81
C ALA A 38 -32.80 8.36 26.44
N SER A 39 -32.48 7.07 26.38
CA SER A 39 -33.43 5.97 26.09
C SER A 39 -34.12 5.41 27.33
N ALA A 40 -34.05 6.10 28.50
CA ALA A 40 -34.65 5.70 29.78
C ALA A 40 -34.21 4.28 30.23
N GLY A 41 -32.93 3.94 30.07
CA GLY A 41 -32.36 2.66 30.51
C GLY A 41 -32.61 1.48 29.54
N ALA A 42 -33.13 1.75 28.34
CA ALA A 42 -33.47 0.71 27.39
C ALA A 42 -32.25 -0.09 26.90
N LEU A 43 -31.08 0.60 26.74
CA LEU A 43 -29.82 -0.03 26.34
C LEU A 43 -29.33 -1.00 27.44
N SER A 44 -29.26 -0.56 28.68
CA SER A 44 -28.87 -1.39 29.83
C SER A 44 -29.82 -2.59 30.04
N ALA A 45 -31.13 -2.39 29.87
CA ALA A 45 -32.10 -3.47 29.94
C ALA A 45 -31.87 -4.53 28.85
N LEU A 46 -31.52 -4.12 27.65
CA LEU A 46 -31.20 -5.01 26.54
C LEU A 46 -29.92 -5.81 26.81
N LEU A 47 -28.85 -5.14 27.26
CA LEU A 47 -27.56 -5.78 27.54
C LEU A 47 -27.67 -6.82 28.68
N LYS A 48 -28.52 -6.57 29.70
CA LYS A 48 -28.81 -7.53 30.80
C LYS A 48 -29.43 -8.84 30.31
N ARG A 49 -30.07 -8.85 29.13
CA ARG A 49 -30.64 -10.09 28.55
C ARG A 49 -29.57 -11.03 28.02
N GLY A 50 -28.32 -10.55 27.81
CA GLY A 50 -27.22 -11.36 27.34
C GLY A 50 -27.13 -11.47 25.81
N ASP A 51 -27.86 -10.65 25.04
CA ASP A 51 -27.86 -10.67 23.58
C ASP A 51 -26.51 -10.24 22.98
N LEU A 52 -25.70 -9.50 23.76
CA LEU A 52 -24.34 -9.09 23.41
C LEU A 52 -23.41 -9.37 24.60
N ALA A 53 -22.34 -10.14 24.37
CA ALA A 53 -21.30 -10.38 25.38
C ALA A 53 -20.16 -9.36 25.35
N GLY A 54 -20.11 -8.50 24.34
CA GLY A 54 -19.07 -7.50 24.15
C GLY A 54 -17.73 -8.05 23.62
N LYS A 55 -17.68 -9.29 23.10
CA LYS A 55 -16.46 -9.87 22.51
C LYS A 55 -16.02 -9.09 21.27
N VAL A 56 -14.70 -9.03 21.02
CA VAL A 56 -14.12 -8.27 19.91
C VAL A 56 -14.80 -8.58 18.57
N GLY A 57 -15.45 -7.56 17.99
CA GLY A 57 -16.14 -7.64 16.71
C GLY A 57 -17.54 -8.30 16.76
N GLN A 58 -18.06 -8.67 17.94
CA GLN A 58 -19.46 -9.07 18.06
C GLN A 58 -20.35 -7.85 17.84
N THR A 59 -21.43 -7.99 17.06
CA THR A 59 -22.34 -6.87 16.77
C THR A 59 -23.77 -7.20 17.14
N LEU A 60 -24.52 -6.20 17.57
CA LEU A 60 -25.96 -6.27 17.81
C LEU A 60 -26.63 -5.01 17.24
N LEU A 61 -27.57 -5.19 16.32
CA LEU A 61 -28.33 -4.10 15.74
C LEU A 61 -29.66 -3.95 16.52
N VAL A 62 -29.89 -2.73 17.01
CA VAL A 62 -31.10 -2.37 17.75
C VAL A 62 -31.88 -1.31 17.00
N HIS A 63 -33.15 -1.56 16.78
CA HIS A 63 -34.06 -0.64 16.11
C HIS A 63 -34.86 0.17 17.14
N ASN A 64 -35.16 1.42 16.84
CA ASN A 64 -36.14 2.24 17.53
C ASN A 64 -35.93 2.35 19.06
N LEU A 65 -34.70 2.67 19.50
CA LEU A 65 -34.51 3.03 20.92
C LEU A 65 -35.31 4.31 21.25
N PRO A 66 -36.04 4.33 22.37
CA PRO A 66 -36.84 5.48 22.73
C PRO A 66 -36.04 6.77 22.82
N ASN A 67 -36.66 7.89 22.45
CA ASN A 67 -36.14 9.25 22.58
C ASN A 67 -34.83 9.53 21.82
N LEU A 68 -34.35 8.61 20.98
CA LEU A 68 -33.21 8.86 20.09
C LEU A 68 -33.67 9.33 18.72
N LYS A 69 -32.87 10.21 18.10
CA LYS A 69 -33.07 10.64 16.70
C LYS A 69 -32.40 9.71 15.69
N ALA A 70 -31.51 8.82 16.14
CA ALA A 70 -30.94 7.76 15.32
C ALA A 70 -32.00 6.68 15.05
N GLU A 71 -32.14 6.26 13.79
CA GLU A 71 -33.12 5.23 13.42
C GLU A 71 -32.73 3.85 13.98
N ARG A 72 -31.43 3.62 14.12
CA ARG A 72 -30.84 2.36 14.61
C ARG A 72 -29.61 2.62 15.43
N VAL A 73 -29.32 1.71 16.32
CA VAL A 73 -28.07 1.66 17.08
C VAL A 73 -27.39 0.33 16.81
N LEU A 74 -26.15 0.38 16.34
CA LEU A 74 -25.29 -0.78 16.16
C LEU A 74 -24.31 -0.83 17.34
N LEU A 75 -24.47 -1.80 18.21
CA LEU A 75 -23.53 -2.09 19.28
C LEU A 75 -22.41 -2.95 18.74
N VAL A 76 -21.16 -2.64 19.07
CA VAL A 76 -19.99 -3.43 18.67
C VAL A 76 -19.09 -3.74 19.85
N GLY A 77 -18.79 -5.02 20.04
CA GLY A 77 -17.93 -5.50 21.13
C GLY A 77 -16.47 -5.14 20.92
N THR A 78 -15.82 -4.63 21.98
CA THR A 78 -14.38 -4.29 21.98
C THR A 78 -13.53 -5.28 22.76
N GLY A 79 -14.14 -6.24 23.46
CA GLY A 79 -13.42 -7.26 24.24
C GLY A 79 -13.16 -6.84 25.69
N LYS A 80 -12.23 -7.58 26.33
CA LYS A 80 -11.90 -7.43 27.76
C LYS A 80 -10.87 -6.34 28.04
N ASP A 81 -9.98 -6.11 27.08
CA ASP A 81 -8.86 -5.21 27.26
C ASP A 81 -9.34 -3.76 27.30
N SER A 82 -8.72 -2.95 28.14
CA SER A 82 -8.97 -1.50 28.21
C SER A 82 -8.54 -0.77 26.94
N GLU A 83 -7.60 -1.35 26.19
CA GLU A 83 -7.10 -0.84 24.93
C GLU A 83 -7.02 -1.94 23.87
N LEU A 84 -7.46 -1.63 22.66
CA LEU A 84 -7.40 -2.52 21.51
C LEU A 84 -5.98 -2.53 20.90
N SER A 85 -5.50 -3.69 20.49
CA SER A 85 -4.40 -3.73 19.51
C SER A 85 -4.90 -3.30 18.12
N ASP A 86 -3.99 -2.89 17.22
CA ASP A 86 -4.33 -2.54 15.82
C ASP A 86 -5.14 -3.64 15.13
N ARG A 87 -4.75 -4.91 15.33
CA ARG A 87 -5.46 -6.07 14.77
C ARG A 87 -6.89 -6.19 15.32
N GLN A 88 -7.09 -5.97 16.60
CA GLN A 88 -8.43 -6.01 17.22
C GLN A 88 -9.29 -4.85 16.70
N LEU A 89 -8.72 -3.64 16.60
CA LEU A 89 -9.42 -2.50 16.01
C LEU A 89 -9.86 -2.78 14.58
N ARG A 90 -8.98 -3.28 13.71
CA ARG A 90 -9.36 -3.68 12.35
C ARG A 90 -10.49 -4.70 12.33
N LYS A 91 -10.48 -5.69 13.25
CA LYS A 91 -11.56 -6.66 13.36
C LYS A 91 -12.88 -6.00 13.77
N VAL A 92 -12.87 -5.08 14.75
CA VAL A 92 -14.05 -4.29 15.16
C VAL A 92 -14.59 -3.50 13.96
N ILE A 93 -13.74 -2.76 13.26
CA ILE A 93 -14.12 -1.92 12.12
C ILE A 93 -14.67 -2.76 10.95
N ASN A 94 -14.06 -3.90 10.65
CA ASN A 94 -14.55 -4.80 9.60
C ASN A 94 -15.94 -5.39 9.96
N SER A 95 -16.18 -5.71 11.25
CA SER A 95 -17.49 -6.16 11.71
C SER A 95 -18.55 -5.06 11.61
N VAL A 96 -18.17 -3.82 11.95
CA VAL A 96 -19.02 -2.62 11.77
C VAL A 96 -19.41 -2.47 10.30
N TYR A 97 -18.40 -2.44 9.40
CA TYR A 97 -18.67 -2.29 7.98
C TYR A 97 -19.54 -3.42 7.42
N SER A 98 -19.25 -4.67 7.78
CA SER A 98 -20.04 -5.84 7.36
C SER A 98 -21.50 -5.77 7.80
N SER A 99 -21.76 -5.22 9.00
CA SER A 99 -23.12 -4.99 9.49
C SER A 99 -23.82 -3.85 8.73
N LEU A 100 -23.11 -2.75 8.46
CA LEU A 100 -23.66 -1.56 7.80
C LEU A 100 -23.95 -1.77 6.31
N LYS A 101 -23.11 -2.52 5.62
CA LYS A 101 -23.17 -2.68 4.16
C LYS A 101 -24.50 -3.26 3.66
N ASN A 102 -25.18 -4.03 4.48
CA ASN A 102 -26.46 -4.68 4.17
C ASN A 102 -27.67 -3.90 4.71
N LEU A 103 -27.45 -2.73 5.32
CA LEU A 103 -28.52 -1.88 5.85
C LEU A 103 -28.91 -0.79 4.84
N GLY A 104 -30.18 -0.47 4.78
CA GLY A 104 -30.74 0.57 3.90
C GLY A 104 -30.49 2.00 4.37
N GLY A 105 -29.38 2.31 5.03
CA GLY A 105 -29.06 3.66 5.51
C GLY A 105 -27.93 4.30 4.72
N SER A 106 -28.03 5.60 4.45
CA SER A 106 -27.02 6.34 3.67
C SER A 106 -25.89 6.88 4.53
N ASP A 107 -26.04 6.91 5.86
CA ASP A 107 -25.04 7.43 6.78
C ASP A 107 -24.97 6.63 8.09
N ALA A 108 -23.81 6.74 8.73
CA ALA A 108 -23.56 6.21 10.05
C ALA A 108 -22.72 7.17 10.90
N VAL A 109 -22.81 7.05 12.21
CA VAL A 109 -22.03 7.84 13.18
C VAL A 109 -21.28 6.89 14.10
N LEU A 110 -19.97 7.03 14.23
CA LEU A 110 -19.10 6.22 15.09
C LEU A 110 -18.50 7.10 16.21
N ALA A 111 -18.66 6.68 17.46
CA ALA A 111 -18.02 7.32 18.61
C ALA A 111 -16.53 6.96 18.65
N LEU A 112 -15.66 7.88 18.19
CA LEU A 112 -14.23 7.66 18.01
C LEU A 112 -13.48 7.52 19.35
N ASP A 113 -13.81 8.36 20.34
CA ASP A 113 -13.11 8.37 21.63
C ASP A 113 -13.36 7.13 22.47
N GLU A 114 -14.46 6.42 22.20
CA GLU A 114 -14.83 5.15 22.86
C GLU A 114 -13.97 3.94 22.38
N LEU A 115 -13.06 4.13 21.47
CA LEU A 115 -12.17 3.10 20.94
C LEU A 115 -10.70 3.40 21.35
N PRO A 116 -10.29 3.13 22.59
CA PRO A 116 -8.90 3.28 22.98
C PRO A 116 -8.03 2.25 22.26
N VAL A 117 -6.90 2.68 21.69
CA VAL A 117 -5.97 1.82 20.94
C VAL A 117 -4.59 1.96 21.52
N LYS A 118 -3.98 0.83 21.86
CA LYS A 118 -2.66 0.77 22.50
C LYS A 118 -1.60 1.48 21.65
N GLY A 119 -0.92 2.45 22.29
CA GLY A 119 0.18 3.18 21.67
C GLY A 119 -0.22 4.13 20.54
N ARG A 120 -1.52 4.45 20.37
CA ARG A 120 -2.00 5.40 19.38
C ARG A 120 -2.71 6.58 20.00
N ASP A 121 -2.30 7.77 19.59
CA ASP A 121 -3.04 9.00 19.84
C ASP A 121 -4.31 9.09 18.97
N ILE A 122 -5.03 10.18 19.09
CA ILE A 122 -6.25 10.43 18.31
C ILE A 122 -5.99 10.46 16.81
N TYR A 123 -4.83 10.97 16.38
CA TYR A 123 -4.44 11.01 14.98
C TYR A 123 -4.21 9.60 14.42
N GLY A 124 -3.36 8.80 15.06
CA GLY A 124 -3.05 7.44 14.61
C GLY A 124 -4.28 6.52 14.63
N LYS A 125 -5.13 6.63 15.66
CA LYS A 125 -6.40 5.90 15.77
C LYS A 125 -7.38 6.27 14.66
N THR A 126 -7.59 7.56 14.40
CA THR A 126 -8.49 8.04 13.35
C THR A 126 -8.04 7.57 11.98
N ARG A 127 -6.75 7.65 11.69
CA ARG A 127 -6.18 7.11 10.45
C ARG A 127 -6.52 5.65 10.25
N LEU A 128 -6.19 4.82 11.23
CA LEU A 128 -6.39 3.37 11.14
C LEU A 128 -7.86 3.01 10.94
N ILE A 129 -8.78 3.73 11.58
CA ILE A 129 -10.23 3.52 11.42
C ILE A 129 -10.68 3.88 10.00
N VAL A 130 -10.32 5.06 9.49
CA VAL A 130 -10.75 5.52 8.16
C VAL A 130 -10.16 4.66 7.05
N GLU A 131 -8.86 4.36 7.13
CA GLU A 131 -8.18 3.47 6.18
C GLU A 131 -8.83 2.07 6.18
N SER A 132 -9.14 1.51 7.37
CA SER A 132 -9.80 0.19 7.48
C SER A 132 -11.22 0.18 6.92
N LEU A 133 -12.01 1.22 7.16
CA LEU A 133 -13.37 1.36 6.60
C LEU A 133 -13.35 1.51 5.09
N ALA A 134 -12.42 2.30 4.56
CA ALA A 134 -12.26 2.48 3.12
C ALA A 134 -11.80 1.18 2.44
N ASP A 135 -10.85 0.46 3.07
CA ASP A 135 -10.35 -0.82 2.60
C ASP A 135 -11.44 -1.91 2.58
N ALA A 136 -12.23 -2.00 3.65
CA ALA A 136 -13.39 -2.91 3.73
C ALA A 136 -14.47 -2.60 2.68
N GLY A 137 -14.55 -1.33 2.25
CA GLY A 137 -15.48 -0.88 1.22
C GLY A 137 -14.97 -1.06 -0.21
N TYR A 138 -13.71 -1.45 -0.39
CA TYR A 138 -13.15 -1.66 -1.73
C TYR A 138 -13.74 -2.89 -2.40
N CYS A 139 -14.08 -2.76 -3.69
CA CYS A 139 -14.57 -3.85 -4.53
C CYS A 139 -14.00 -3.72 -5.94
N PHE A 140 -13.44 -4.81 -6.46
CA PHE A 140 -12.99 -4.90 -7.84
C PHE A 140 -13.91 -5.82 -8.63
N ASP A 141 -14.84 -5.24 -9.35
CA ASP A 141 -15.84 -5.98 -10.16
C ASP A 141 -15.84 -5.58 -11.63
N ARG A 142 -14.79 -4.88 -12.08
CA ARG A 142 -14.68 -4.27 -13.41
C ARG A 142 -15.05 -5.22 -14.55
N PHE A 143 -14.71 -6.51 -14.40
CA PHE A 143 -14.92 -7.52 -15.45
C PHE A 143 -16.09 -8.48 -15.18
N LYS A 144 -16.83 -8.26 -14.09
CA LYS A 144 -18.02 -9.07 -13.81
C LYS A 144 -19.21 -8.57 -14.64
N SER A 145 -19.98 -9.49 -15.22
CA SER A 145 -21.22 -9.17 -15.92
C SER A 145 -22.28 -8.59 -14.98
N GLN A 146 -22.34 -9.11 -13.75
CA GLN A 146 -23.15 -8.56 -12.67
C GLN A 146 -22.24 -7.78 -11.72
N LYS A 147 -22.45 -6.47 -11.67
CA LYS A 147 -21.72 -5.60 -10.73
C LYS A 147 -22.25 -5.79 -9.31
N ALA A 148 -21.37 -5.59 -8.33
CA ALA A 148 -21.82 -5.48 -6.96
C ALA A 148 -22.80 -4.32 -6.81
N GLU A 149 -23.90 -4.55 -6.10
CA GLU A 149 -24.81 -3.44 -5.78
C GLU A 149 -24.08 -2.38 -4.98
N ALA A 150 -24.20 -1.13 -5.41
CA ALA A 150 -23.65 -0.02 -4.66
C ALA A 150 -24.34 0.04 -3.29
N GLY A 151 -23.59 -0.19 -2.22
CA GLY A 151 -24.11 -0.09 -0.86
C GLY A 151 -24.79 1.26 -0.60
N ALA A 152 -25.85 1.25 0.19
CA ALA A 152 -26.56 2.48 0.55
C ALA A 152 -25.70 3.45 1.34
N LEU A 153 -24.73 2.95 2.11
CA LEU A 153 -23.82 3.73 2.97
C LEU A 153 -22.87 4.61 2.14
N LYS A 154 -23.03 5.93 2.26
CA LYS A 154 -22.23 6.93 1.53
C LYS A 154 -21.37 7.79 2.43
N LYS A 155 -21.72 7.87 3.73
CA LYS A 155 -21.06 8.77 4.68
C LYS A 155 -20.91 8.13 6.06
N ILE A 156 -19.73 8.30 6.65
CA ILE A 156 -19.48 7.97 8.06
C ILE A 156 -19.01 9.24 8.78
N THR A 157 -19.69 9.57 9.88
CA THR A 157 -19.28 10.66 10.77
C THR A 157 -18.57 10.05 11.98
N LEU A 158 -17.34 10.51 12.23
CA LEU A 158 -16.58 10.17 13.43
C LEU A 158 -16.85 11.24 14.48
N LEU A 159 -17.35 10.83 15.65
CA LEU A 159 -17.56 11.74 16.79
C LEU A 159 -16.33 11.74 17.67
N THR A 160 -15.89 12.94 18.04
CA THR A 160 -14.80 13.14 18.98
C THR A 160 -15.05 14.35 19.87
N GLU A 161 -14.35 14.44 20.97
CA GLU A 161 -14.37 15.60 21.85
C GLU A 161 -13.80 16.82 21.15
N LYS A 162 -14.21 18.01 21.59
CA LYS A 162 -13.76 19.28 20.99
C LYS A 162 -12.23 19.45 21.05
N ALA A 163 -11.59 18.94 22.09
CA ALA A 163 -10.14 18.96 22.27
C ALA A 163 -9.38 18.21 21.18
N HIS A 164 -9.96 17.13 20.66
CA HIS A 164 -9.34 16.23 19.67
C HIS A 164 -9.75 16.56 18.22
N LEU A 165 -10.67 17.51 18.03
CA LEU A 165 -11.34 17.73 16.74
C LEU A 165 -10.35 18.04 15.59
N ALA A 166 -9.41 18.95 15.83
CA ALA A 166 -8.45 19.38 14.79
C ALA A 166 -7.53 18.23 14.35
N ASP A 167 -6.99 17.47 15.29
CA ASP A 167 -6.11 16.34 14.99
C ASP A 167 -6.84 15.19 14.30
N ALA A 168 -8.07 14.89 14.73
CA ALA A 168 -8.90 13.88 14.08
C ALA A 168 -9.33 14.32 12.66
N GLN A 169 -9.61 15.59 12.42
CA GLN A 169 -9.90 16.13 11.08
C GLN A 169 -8.69 16.00 10.15
N ARG A 170 -7.51 16.39 10.62
CA ARG A 170 -6.25 16.24 9.87
C ARG A 170 -5.99 14.76 9.55
N ALA A 171 -6.13 13.88 10.54
CA ALA A 171 -5.95 12.44 10.38
C ALA A 171 -6.93 11.84 9.36
N SER A 172 -8.20 12.24 9.42
CA SER A 172 -9.23 11.80 8.47
C SER A 172 -8.91 12.23 7.04
N SER A 173 -8.42 13.47 6.85
CA SER A 173 -7.99 13.95 5.52
C SER A 173 -6.82 13.12 4.97
N HIS A 174 -5.79 12.88 5.79
CA HIS A 174 -4.64 12.05 5.41
C HIS A 174 -5.07 10.61 5.08
N ALA A 175 -5.91 10.01 5.91
CA ALA A 175 -6.41 8.66 5.71
C ALA A 175 -7.23 8.50 4.41
N GLN A 176 -8.07 9.49 4.08
CA GLN A 176 -8.86 9.46 2.85
C GLN A 176 -7.95 9.51 1.60
N ALA A 177 -6.91 10.35 1.62
CA ALA A 177 -5.95 10.41 0.53
C ALA A 177 -5.15 9.10 0.38
N ILE A 178 -4.70 8.51 1.50
CA ILE A 178 -4.01 7.21 1.53
C ILE A 178 -4.94 6.12 1.00
N ALA A 179 -6.19 6.09 1.41
CA ALA A 179 -7.18 5.12 0.95
C ALA A 179 -7.44 5.22 -0.57
N LEU A 180 -7.46 6.44 -1.13
CA LEU A 180 -7.52 6.64 -2.59
C LEU A 180 -6.27 6.09 -3.28
N GLY A 181 -5.10 6.29 -2.70
CA GLY A 181 -3.84 5.72 -3.19
C GLY A 181 -3.84 4.19 -3.14
N MET A 182 -4.27 3.60 -2.02
CA MET A 182 -4.41 2.15 -1.89
C MET A 182 -5.40 1.57 -2.91
N ALA A 183 -6.55 2.21 -3.10
CA ALA A 183 -7.54 1.78 -4.08
C ALA A 183 -6.97 1.81 -5.50
N PHE A 184 -6.25 2.88 -5.87
CA PHE A 184 -5.59 2.98 -7.17
C PHE A 184 -4.52 1.89 -7.37
N THR A 185 -3.70 1.60 -6.35
CA THR A 185 -2.75 0.48 -6.36
C THR A 185 -3.46 -0.86 -6.57
N LYS A 186 -4.56 -1.10 -5.84
CA LYS A 186 -5.36 -2.32 -5.96
C LYS A 186 -6.01 -2.45 -7.34
N ASP A 187 -6.53 -1.35 -7.87
CA ASP A 187 -7.14 -1.34 -9.19
C ASP A 187 -6.14 -1.77 -10.27
N LEU A 188 -4.92 -1.23 -10.24
CA LEU A 188 -3.85 -1.59 -11.17
C LEU A 188 -3.41 -3.06 -10.98
N GLY A 189 -3.12 -3.48 -9.74
CA GLY A 189 -2.65 -4.83 -9.45
C GLY A 189 -3.70 -5.92 -9.76
N ASN A 190 -5.00 -5.61 -9.63
CA ASN A 190 -6.07 -6.56 -9.89
C ASN A 190 -6.42 -6.69 -11.38
N LEU A 191 -5.95 -5.78 -12.24
CA LEU A 191 -6.15 -5.90 -13.68
C LEU A 191 -5.55 -7.20 -14.23
N PRO A 192 -6.16 -7.80 -15.24
CA PRO A 192 -5.57 -8.92 -15.94
C PRO A 192 -4.41 -8.44 -16.84
N PRO A 193 -3.37 -9.28 -17.07
CA PRO A 193 -2.17 -8.86 -17.79
C PRO A 193 -2.39 -8.55 -19.27
N ASN A 194 -3.42 -9.10 -19.89
CA ASN A 194 -3.81 -8.73 -21.26
C ASN A 194 -4.35 -7.28 -21.38
N LEU A 195 -4.56 -6.61 -20.27
CA LEU A 195 -4.93 -5.19 -20.22
C LEU A 195 -3.84 -4.36 -19.55
N CYS A 196 -3.34 -4.79 -18.38
CA CYS A 196 -2.30 -4.08 -17.65
C CYS A 196 -0.92 -4.48 -18.19
N HIS A 197 -0.53 -3.92 -19.34
CA HIS A 197 0.80 -4.03 -19.94
C HIS A 197 1.57 -2.70 -19.81
N PRO A 198 2.87 -2.61 -20.15
CA PRO A 198 3.67 -1.39 -19.93
C PRO A 198 3.08 -0.13 -20.55
N SER A 199 2.49 -0.23 -21.75
CA SER A 199 1.86 0.93 -22.41
C SER A 199 0.56 1.37 -21.69
N TYR A 200 -0.20 0.46 -21.06
CA TYR A 200 -1.35 0.82 -20.23
C TYR A 200 -0.93 1.66 -19.01
N LEU A 201 0.12 1.25 -18.32
CA LEU A 201 0.67 2.03 -17.20
C LEU A 201 1.15 3.42 -17.64
N ALA A 202 1.70 3.54 -18.85
CA ALA A 202 2.08 4.82 -19.42
C ALA A 202 0.86 5.73 -19.69
N GLU A 203 -0.27 5.17 -20.13
CA GLU A 203 -1.50 5.97 -20.31
C GLU A 203 -2.11 6.41 -18.96
N GLU A 204 -2.06 5.57 -17.93
CA GLU A 204 -2.46 5.96 -16.56
C GLU A 204 -1.60 7.12 -16.04
N ALA A 205 -0.29 7.09 -16.28
CA ALA A 205 0.60 8.19 -15.94
C ALA A 205 0.23 9.49 -16.67
N LYS A 206 -0.06 9.41 -17.97
CA LYS A 206 -0.52 10.57 -18.76
C LYS A 206 -1.85 11.13 -18.24
N ALA A 207 -2.77 10.26 -17.82
CA ALA A 207 -4.03 10.65 -17.24
C ALA A 207 -3.84 11.44 -15.94
N LEU A 208 -2.93 10.98 -15.05
CA LEU A 208 -2.54 11.72 -13.85
C LEU A 208 -1.92 13.09 -14.21
N GLY A 209 -0.99 13.14 -15.18
CA GLY A 209 -0.37 14.39 -15.62
C GLY A 209 -1.37 15.41 -16.18
N LYS A 210 -2.47 14.95 -16.80
CA LYS A 210 -3.55 15.82 -17.25
C LYS A 210 -4.40 16.34 -16.09
N ALA A 211 -4.58 15.51 -15.04
CA ALA A 211 -5.41 15.86 -13.89
C ALA A 211 -4.73 16.83 -12.91
N TYR A 212 -3.39 16.79 -12.81
CA TYR A 212 -2.63 17.56 -11.82
C TYR A 212 -1.58 18.45 -12.49
N LYS A 213 -1.78 19.76 -12.44
CA LYS A 213 -0.93 20.78 -13.13
C LYS A 213 0.53 20.81 -12.67
N ASN A 214 0.80 20.39 -11.43
CA ASN A 214 2.14 20.34 -10.82
C ASN A 214 2.83 18.97 -10.98
N LEU A 215 2.28 18.10 -11.83
CA LEU A 215 2.84 16.82 -12.19
C LEU A 215 3.27 16.82 -13.65
N LYS A 216 4.58 16.68 -13.90
CA LYS A 216 5.14 16.46 -15.25
C LYS A 216 5.35 14.98 -15.47
N VAL A 217 4.99 14.51 -16.66
CA VAL A 217 5.11 13.10 -17.06
C VAL A 217 5.97 12.98 -18.30
N GLU A 218 6.96 12.10 -18.25
CA GLU A 218 7.78 11.71 -19.38
C GLU A 218 7.72 10.20 -19.55
N ILE A 219 7.55 9.72 -20.77
CA ILE A 219 7.52 8.29 -21.09
C ILE A 219 8.71 7.99 -22.01
N HIS A 220 9.61 7.17 -21.53
CA HIS A 220 10.73 6.68 -22.34
C HIS A 220 10.34 5.35 -22.96
N ASP A 221 10.35 5.33 -24.28
CA ASP A 221 10.13 4.14 -25.11
C ASP A 221 11.42 3.33 -25.27
N GLU A 222 11.34 2.20 -25.94
CA GLU A 222 12.46 1.31 -26.22
C GLU A 222 13.64 2.02 -26.89
N LYS A 223 13.35 2.90 -27.85
CA LYS A 223 14.41 3.69 -28.55
C LYS A 223 15.15 4.57 -27.54
N LYS A 224 14.41 5.24 -26.66
CA LYS A 224 15.00 6.10 -25.63
C LYS A 224 15.80 5.31 -24.60
N LEU A 225 15.30 4.13 -24.18
CA LEU A 225 16.04 3.23 -23.27
C LEU A 225 17.37 2.78 -23.89
N LYS A 226 17.38 2.49 -25.19
CA LYS A 226 18.58 2.12 -25.94
C LYS A 226 19.58 3.30 -26.03
N GLU A 227 19.09 4.52 -26.30
CA GLU A 227 19.93 5.74 -26.29
C GLU A 227 20.55 6.02 -24.92
N LEU A 228 19.85 5.64 -23.82
CA LEU A 228 20.33 5.78 -22.46
C LEU A 228 21.29 4.68 -22.02
N GLY A 229 21.50 3.65 -22.83
CA GLY A 229 22.37 2.53 -22.52
C GLY A 229 21.78 1.57 -21.47
N MET A 230 20.46 1.48 -21.36
CA MET A 230 19.75 0.63 -20.39
C MET A 230 19.67 -0.83 -20.87
N GLY A 231 20.84 -1.47 -21.03
CA GLY A 231 20.93 -2.81 -21.60
C GLY A 231 20.31 -3.90 -20.74
N ALA A 232 20.38 -3.79 -19.41
CA ALA A 232 19.76 -4.74 -18.51
C ALA A 232 18.22 -4.65 -18.54
N PHE A 233 17.66 -3.43 -18.61
CA PHE A 233 16.22 -3.21 -18.76
C PHE A 233 15.71 -3.80 -20.07
N LEU A 234 16.39 -3.51 -21.16
CA LEU A 234 16.02 -3.98 -22.51
C LEU A 234 16.08 -5.51 -22.63
N ALA A 235 17.06 -6.15 -21.99
CA ALA A 235 17.20 -7.60 -21.99
C ALA A 235 15.97 -8.31 -21.40
N VAL A 236 15.36 -7.75 -20.37
CA VAL A 236 14.13 -8.31 -19.77
C VAL A 236 12.97 -8.28 -20.77
N ALA A 237 12.78 -7.15 -21.46
CA ALA A 237 11.67 -6.96 -22.39
C ALA A 237 11.84 -7.68 -23.73
N GLN A 238 13.04 -8.16 -24.05
CA GLN A 238 13.42 -8.65 -25.39
C GLN A 238 12.56 -9.84 -25.85
N GLY A 239 12.01 -10.62 -24.92
CA GLY A 239 11.17 -11.79 -25.22
C GLY A 239 9.68 -11.48 -25.43
N SER A 240 9.23 -10.24 -25.15
CA SER A 240 7.83 -9.85 -25.22
C SER A 240 7.50 -9.01 -26.45
N ASP A 241 6.28 -9.17 -26.97
CA ASP A 241 5.71 -8.26 -27.99
C ASP A 241 5.23 -6.93 -27.37
N GLN A 242 5.14 -6.84 -26.04
CA GLN A 242 4.77 -5.60 -25.34
C GLN A 242 6.01 -4.71 -25.17
N PRO A 243 6.01 -3.49 -25.77
CA PRO A 243 7.18 -2.63 -25.71
C PRO A 243 7.40 -2.09 -24.29
N PRO A 244 8.67 -2.10 -23.80
CA PRO A 244 9.01 -1.59 -22.49
C PRO A 244 8.75 -0.08 -22.37
N ARG A 245 8.48 0.37 -21.15
CA ARG A 245 8.30 1.79 -20.82
C ARG A 245 8.98 2.11 -19.50
N MET A 246 9.87 3.09 -19.49
CA MET A 246 10.25 3.75 -18.26
C MET A 246 9.43 5.02 -18.10
N ILE A 247 8.65 5.10 -17.04
CA ILE A 247 7.74 6.21 -16.77
C ILE A 247 8.38 7.11 -15.72
N VAL A 248 8.48 8.38 -16.01
CA VAL A 248 9.02 9.42 -15.10
C VAL A 248 7.89 10.36 -14.74
N LEU A 249 7.59 10.46 -13.46
CA LEU A 249 6.56 11.33 -12.90
C LEU A 249 7.24 12.30 -11.94
N ASN A 250 7.26 13.58 -12.28
CA ASN A 250 7.94 14.62 -11.50
C ASN A 250 6.92 15.58 -10.92
N TYR A 251 6.66 15.43 -9.63
CA TYR A 251 5.77 16.28 -8.84
C TYR A 251 6.55 17.40 -8.18
N GLN A 252 6.07 18.63 -8.35
CA GLN A 252 6.62 19.83 -7.74
C GLN A 252 5.62 20.44 -6.77
N GLY A 253 5.68 20.04 -5.51
CA GLY A 253 4.88 20.59 -4.42
C GLY A 253 5.68 21.54 -3.51
N GLY A 254 7.00 21.33 -3.40
CA GLY A 254 7.93 22.15 -2.63
C GLY A 254 8.59 23.27 -3.44
N LYS A 255 9.62 23.91 -2.87
CA LYS A 255 10.41 24.93 -3.57
C LYS A 255 11.25 24.30 -4.66
N LYS A 256 11.46 25.00 -5.77
CA LYS A 256 12.30 24.53 -6.91
C LYS A 256 13.74 24.22 -6.51
N SER A 257 14.27 24.89 -5.46
CA SER A 257 15.63 24.67 -4.96
C SER A 257 15.76 23.43 -4.07
N GLU A 258 14.67 22.85 -3.61
CA GLU A 258 14.68 21.68 -2.76
C GLU A 258 14.87 20.40 -3.61
N LYS A 259 15.79 19.55 -3.16
CA LYS A 259 16.04 18.26 -3.81
C LYS A 259 14.80 17.36 -3.64
N PRO A 260 14.41 16.59 -4.68
CA PRO A 260 13.27 15.68 -4.55
C PRO A 260 13.62 14.46 -3.72
N TYR A 261 12.60 13.81 -3.16
CA TYR A 261 12.62 12.39 -2.85
C TYR A 261 12.38 11.60 -4.13
N ALA A 262 12.86 10.36 -4.22
CA ALA A 262 12.62 9.50 -5.36
C ALA A 262 12.01 8.16 -4.93
N LEU A 263 10.96 7.74 -5.62
CA LEU A 263 10.36 6.42 -5.49
C LEU A 263 10.55 5.67 -6.81
N VAL A 264 11.09 4.45 -6.74
CA VAL A 264 11.35 3.61 -7.91
C VAL A 264 10.51 2.35 -7.79
N GLY A 265 9.69 2.03 -8.80
CA GLY A 265 8.78 0.89 -8.75
C GLY A 265 9.11 -0.17 -9.81
N LYS A 266 9.26 -1.44 -9.38
CA LYS A 266 9.25 -2.59 -10.29
C LYS A 266 7.87 -2.69 -10.94
N GLY A 267 7.83 -2.71 -12.26
CA GLY A 267 6.61 -2.75 -13.07
C GLY A 267 6.60 -3.91 -14.07
N ILE A 268 6.97 -5.12 -13.65
CA ILE A 268 6.86 -6.31 -14.50
C ILE A 268 5.40 -6.70 -14.60
N THR A 269 4.78 -6.38 -15.73
CA THR A 269 3.33 -6.50 -15.90
C THR A 269 2.83 -7.94 -15.99
N PHE A 270 3.69 -8.84 -16.45
CA PHE A 270 3.56 -10.28 -16.29
C PHE A 270 4.94 -10.92 -16.32
N ASP A 271 5.18 -11.88 -15.43
CA ASP A 271 6.46 -12.56 -15.30
C ASP A 271 6.30 -14.07 -15.46
N THR A 272 6.73 -14.59 -16.62
CA THR A 272 6.79 -16.04 -16.84
C THR A 272 8.10 -16.67 -16.33
N GLY A 273 9.07 -15.84 -15.92
CA GLY A 273 10.46 -16.24 -15.69
C GLY A 273 11.32 -16.17 -16.94
N GLY A 274 10.75 -15.89 -18.11
CA GLY A 274 11.47 -15.92 -19.38
C GLY A 274 11.88 -17.36 -19.76
N ILE A 275 13.11 -17.56 -20.25
CA ILE A 275 13.64 -18.90 -20.57
C ILE A 275 13.80 -19.77 -19.29
N SER A 276 14.13 -19.17 -18.15
CA SER A 276 14.09 -19.84 -16.83
C SER A 276 12.65 -19.90 -16.31
N ILE A 277 11.78 -20.62 -17.04
CA ILE A 277 10.34 -20.60 -16.88
C ILE A 277 9.86 -21.05 -15.50
N LYS A 278 8.92 -20.31 -14.94
CA LYS A 278 8.26 -20.62 -13.67
C LYS A 278 7.36 -21.88 -13.79
N PRO A 279 7.12 -22.61 -12.69
CA PRO A 279 6.07 -23.62 -12.64
C PRO A 279 4.70 -23.02 -13.00
N ALA A 280 3.85 -23.80 -13.67
CA ALA A 280 2.50 -23.33 -14.03
C ALA A 280 1.62 -22.99 -12.82
N ALA A 281 1.80 -23.70 -11.70
CA ALA A 281 1.07 -23.45 -10.45
C ALA A 281 1.44 -22.08 -9.88
N GLY A 282 0.44 -21.18 -9.75
CA GLY A 282 0.62 -19.82 -9.23
C GLY A 282 1.15 -18.82 -10.24
N MET A 283 1.42 -19.20 -11.49
CA MET A 283 1.89 -18.25 -12.52
C MET A 283 0.85 -17.17 -12.82
N ASP A 284 -0.44 -17.43 -12.64
CA ASP A 284 -1.52 -16.44 -12.77
C ASP A 284 -1.39 -15.29 -11.78
N GLU A 285 -0.69 -15.47 -10.66
CA GLU A 285 -0.40 -14.43 -9.68
C GLU A 285 0.75 -13.50 -10.10
N MET A 286 1.49 -13.86 -11.14
CA MET A 286 2.56 -13.01 -11.68
C MET A 286 2.05 -11.74 -12.37
N LYS A 287 0.75 -11.57 -12.49
CA LYS A 287 0.13 -10.27 -12.79
C LYS A 287 0.36 -9.22 -11.68
N TYR A 288 0.62 -9.65 -10.44
CA TYR A 288 0.95 -8.77 -9.32
C TYR A 288 2.42 -8.32 -9.30
N ASP A 289 3.23 -8.81 -10.21
CA ASP A 289 4.67 -8.50 -10.24
C ASP A 289 5.00 -7.06 -10.66
N MET A 290 3.96 -6.29 -10.94
CA MET A 290 3.99 -4.84 -11.14
C MET A 290 3.51 -4.03 -9.93
N CYS A 291 3.24 -4.68 -8.79
CA CYS A 291 2.73 -3.99 -7.60
C CYS A 291 3.74 -3.01 -6.99
N GLY A 292 5.04 -3.13 -7.28
CA GLY A 292 6.02 -2.10 -6.96
C GLY A 292 5.68 -0.77 -7.65
N ALA A 293 5.49 -0.79 -8.97
CA ALA A 293 5.07 0.39 -9.74
C ALA A 293 3.67 0.88 -9.33
N ALA A 294 2.72 -0.04 -9.12
CA ALA A 294 1.37 0.32 -8.66
C ALA A 294 1.39 1.03 -7.31
N SER A 295 2.26 0.59 -6.37
CA SER A 295 2.41 1.23 -5.06
C SER A 295 3.01 2.62 -5.15
N VAL A 296 3.96 2.83 -6.07
CA VAL A 296 4.51 4.17 -6.36
C VAL A 296 3.42 5.08 -6.93
N PHE A 297 2.60 4.58 -7.87
CA PHE A 297 1.44 5.32 -8.38
C PHE A 297 0.45 5.67 -7.26
N GLY A 298 0.12 4.72 -6.40
CA GLY A 298 -0.80 4.96 -5.27
C GLY A 298 -0.26 5.96 -4.28
N THR A 299 1.04 5.88 -3.94
CA THR A 299 1.69 6.85 -3.06
C THR A 299 1.69 8.24 -3.68
N LEU A 300 2.04 8.36 -4.98
CA LEU A 300 1.96 9.63 -5.70
C LEU A 300 0.53 10.18 -5.70
N LYS A 301 -0.48 9.32 -5.89
CA LYS A 301 -1.89 9.73 -5.83
C LYS A 301 -2.23 10.34 -4.48
N ALA A 302 -1.83 9.71 -3.37
CA ALA A 302 -2.02 10.26 -2.03
C ALA A 302 -1.32 11.62 -1.84
N VAL A 303 -0.06 11.75 -2.32
CA VAL A 303 0.71 13.00 -2.30
C VAL A 303 0.01 14.11 -3.07
N LEU A 304 -0.52 13.80 -4.25
CA LEU A 304 -1.25 14.74 -5.10
C LEU A 304 -2.56 15.21 -4.47
N GLU A 305 -3.33 14.31 -3.87
CA GLU A 305 -4.59 14.64 -3.16
C GLU A 305 -4.33 15.54 -1.95
N LEU A 306 -3.25 15.27 -1.22
CA LEU A 306 -2.84 16.07 -0.07
C LEU A 306 -2.10 17.36 -0.45
N GLN A 307 -1.70 17.50 -1.70
CA GLN A 307 -0.87 18.62 -2.16
C GLN A 307 0.36 18.84 -1.26
N LEU A 308 1.05 17.74 -0.91
CA LEU A 308 2.17 17.82 0.03
C LEU A 308 3.24 18.80 -0.46
N PRO A 309 3.76 19.68 0.42
CA PRO A 309 4.76 20.69 0.06
C PRO A 309 6.17 20.09 -0.08
N ILE A 310 6.33 19.05 -0.89
CA ILE A 310 7.59 18.34 -1.18
C ILE A 310 7.78 18.20 -2.69
N ASN A 311 9.01 17.98 -3.12
CA ASN A 311 9.31 17.55 -4.49
C ASN A 311 9.48 16.04 -4.50
N LEU A 312 8.84 15.37 -5.45
CA LEU A 312 8.86 13.91 -5.57
C LEU A 312 9.06 13.49 -7.03
N VAL A 313 10.00 12.59 -7.27
CA VAL A 313 10.20 11.94 -8.56
C VAL A 313 9.83 10.47 -8.43
N CYS A 314 8.93 9.99 -9.27
CA CYS A 314 8.57 8.59 -9.35
C CYS A 314 9.09 8.01 -10.67
N LEU A 315 9.79 6.88 -10.59
CA LEU A 315 10.37 6.18 -11.73
C LEU A 315 9.79 4.76 -11.77
N LEU A 316 9.12 4.41 -12.86
CA LEU A 316 8.49 3.10 -12.98
C LEU A 316 9.14 2.32 -14.11
N ALA A 317 9.74 1.18 -13.76
CA ALA A 317 10.42 0.28 -14.67
C ALA A 317 9.44 -0.76 -15.21
N CYS A 318 8.75 -0.45 -16.32
CA CYS A 318 7.66 -1.28 -16.84
C CYS A 318 8.12 -2.13 -18.03
N ALA A 319 8.08 -3.46 -17.85
CA ALA A 319 8.39 -4.47 -18.85
C ALA A 319 7.50 -5.69 -18.68
N GLU A 320 7.54 -6.61 -19.62
CA GLU A 320 6.94 -7.93 -19.52
C GLU A 320 8.03 -8.98 -19.79
N ASN A 321 8.13 -10.01 -18.94
CA ASN A 321 9.14 -11.06 -19.06
C ASN A 321 8.54 -12.33 -19.67
N MET A 322 8.83 -12.59 -20.94
CA MET A 322 8.23 -13.69 -21.70
C MET A 322 9.28 -14.59 -22.35
N PRO A 323 9.01 -15.88 -22.48
CA PRO A 323 9.84 -16.77 -23.30
C PRO A 323 9.51 -16.61 -24.78
N SER A 324 10.53 -16.47 -25.62
CA SER A 324 10.37 -16.47 -27.07
C SER A 324 11.69 -16.80 -27.75
N GLY A 325 11.70 -16.91 -29.07
CA GLY A 325 12.93 -17.08 -29.83
C GLY A 325 13.89 -15.88 -29.76
N GLY A 326 13.39 -14.71 -29.39
CA GLY A 326 14.19 -13.50 -29.17
C GLY A 326 14.57 -13.23 -27.72
N ALA A 327 14.06 -14.04 -26.76
CA ALA A 327 14.27 -13.79 -25.33
C ALA A 327 15.74 -13.91 -24.90
N THR A 328 16.11 -13.17 -23.86
CA THR A 328 17.39 -13.30 -23.17
C THR A 328 17.55 -14.69 -22.59
N ARG A 329 18.76 -15.24 -22.72
CA ARG A 329 19.09 -16.61 -22.31
C ARG A 329 19.95 -16.61 -21.05
N PRO A 330 19.85 -17.61 -20.19
CA PRO A 330 20.87 -17.84 -19.19
C PRO A 330 22.27 -17.93 -19.79
N GLY A 331 23.22 -17.15 -19.27
CA GLY A 331 24.58 -17.00 -19.80
C GLY A 331 24.79 -15.75 -20.68
N ASP A 332 23.73 -15.05 -21.08
CA ASP A 332 23.88 -13.77 -21.78
C ASP A 332 24.48 -12.71 -20.86
N ILE A 333 25.35 -11.86 -21.40
CA ILE A 333 25.96 -10.74 -20.68
C ILE A 333 25.46 -9.43 -21.29
N VAL A 334 25.05 -8.52 -20.43
CA VAL A 334 24.55 -7.20 -20.82
C VAL A 334 25.33 -6.08 -20.14
N THR A 335 25.43 -4.94 -20.81
CA THR A 335 25.99 -3.72 -20.23
C THR A 335 24.85 -2.84 -19.71
N THR A 336 24.90 -2.49 -18.43
CA THR A 336 23.92 -1.62 -17.78
C THR A 336 24.19 -0.16 -18.09
N MET A 337 23.23 0.72 -17.78
CA MET A 337 23.38 2.18 -17.89
C MET A 337 24.57 2.72 -17.08
N SER A 338 24.96 2.06 -15.98
CA SER A 338 26.13 2.44 -15.18
C SER A 338 27.46 2.10 -15.82
N GLY A 339 27.46 1.29 -16.90
CA GLY A 339 28.64 0.73 -17.54
C GLY A 339 29.08 -0.61 -16.97
N GLN A 340 28.56 -1.05 -15.82
CA GLN A 340 28.83 -2.38 -15.27
C GLN A 340 28.19 -3.44 -16.16
N THR A 341 28.90 -4.56 -16.34
CA THR A 341 28.39 -5.74 -17.05
C THR A 341 27.73 -6.71 -16.09
N VAL A 342 26.65 -7.34 -16.53
CA VAL A 342 25.90 -8.32 -15.74
C VAL A 342 25.76 -9.61 -16.54
N GLU A 343 26.22 -10.71 -15.96
CA GLU A 343 25.94 -12.07 -16.45
C GLU A 343 24.56 -12.50 -15.94
N ILE A 344 23.64 -12.79 -16.84
CA ILE A 344 22.28 -13.21 -16.54
C ILE A 344 22.25 -14.75 -16.42
N LEU A 345 22.42 -15.25 -15.20
CA LEU A 345 22.39 -16.70 -14.93
C LEU A 345 20.98 -17.24 -14.78
N ASN A 346 20.03 -16.40 -14.45
CA ASN A 346 18.61 -16.76 -14.30
C ASN A 346 17.74 -15.63 -14.81
N THR A 347 16.95 -15.89 -15.84
CA THR A 347 16.04 -14.89 -16.44
C THR A 347 14.79 -14.62 -15.58
N ASP A 348 14.50 -15.42 -14.55
CA ASP A 348 13.47 -15.21 -13.53
C ASP A 348 13.94 -14.26 -12.40
N ALA A 349 15.14 -13.71 -12.52
CA ALA A 349 15.65 -12.64 -11.68
C ALA A 349 15.71 -11.32 -12.48
N GLU A 350 14.65 -10.99 -13.15
CA GLU A 350 14.46 -9.89 -14.11
C GLU A 350 14.20 -8.55 -13.43
N GLY A 351 13.49 -8.55 -12.29
CA GLY A 351 13.11 -7.32 -11.59
C GLY A 351 14.32 -6.48 -11.20
N ARG A 352 15.37 -7.10 -10.71
CA ARG A 352 16.62 -6.37 -10.38
C ARG A 352 17.33 -5.83 -11.61
N LEU A 353 17.13 -6.43 -12.79
CA LEU A 353 17.72 -5.95 -14.05
C LEU A 353 17.04 -4.68 -14.53
N VAL A 354 15.70 -4.59 -14.50
CA VAL A 354 15.02 -3.34 -14.85
C VAL A 354 15.26 -2.25 -13.80
N LEU A 355 15.41 -2.64 -12.52
CA LEU A 355 15.68 -1.69 -11.44
C LEU A 355 17.09 -1.13 -11.45
N CYS A 356 18.13 -1.89 -11.79
CA CYS A 356 19.52 -1.39 -11.76
C CYS A 356 19.73 -0.22 -12.72
N ASP A 357 19.19 -0.28 -13.93
CA ASP A 357 19.24 0.82 -14.89
C ASP A 357 18.39 2.01 -14.43
N THR A 358 17.23 1.74 -13.82
CA THR A 358 16.33 2.80 -13.32
C THR A 358 16.92 3.49 -12.09
N LEU A 359 17.60 2.77 -11.19
CA LEU A 359 18.33 3.34 -10.05
C LEU A 359 19.51 4.21 -10.54
N THR A 360 20.24 3.76 -11.55
CA THR A 360 21.28 4.58 -12.20
C THR A 360 20.68 5.84 -12.82
N TYR A 361 19.52 5.73 -13.45
CA TYR A 361 18.82 6.88 -14.02
C TYR A 361 18.38 7.89 -12.96
N ALA A 362 18.02 7.44 -11.74
CA ALA A 362 17.59 8.30 -10.63
C ALA A 362 18.67 9.31 -10.20
N GLU A 363 19.96 9.03 -10.40
CA GLU A 363 21.07 9.91 -10.03
C GLU A 363 20.96 11.32 -10.60
N ARG A 364 20.39 11.47 -11.82
CA ARG A 364 20.24 12.75 -12.50
C ARG A 364 19.38 13.77 -11.77
N PHE A 365 18.47 13.30 -10.92
CA PHE A 365 17.59 14.16 -10.12
C PHE A 365 18.26 14.61 -8.82
N LYS A 366 19.44 14.08 -8.48
CA LYS A 366 20.16 14.38 -7.22
C LYS A 366 19.24 14.28 -6.00
N PRO A 367 18.52 13.16 -5.81
CA PRO A 367 17.50 13.04 -4.79
C PRO A 367 18.07 13.11 -3.37
N GLN A 368 17.25 13.50 -2.39
CA GLN A 368 17.58 13.44 -0.97
C GLN A 368 17.70 11.98 -0.51
N ALA A 369 16.75 11.17 -0.94
CA ALA A 369 16.73 9.71 -0.72
C ALA A 369 16.00 9.04 -1.88
N VAL A 370 16.38 7.80 -2.16
CA VAL A 370 15.72 6.91 -3.12
C VAL A 370 15.16 5.70 -2.36
N ILE A 371 13.89 5.40 -2.56
CA ILE A 371 13.28 4.15 -2.09
C ILE A 371 12.81 3.39 -3.32
N ASP A 372 13.32 2.18 -3.53
CA ASP A 372 12.75 1.30 -4.53
C ASP A 372 11.84 0.24 -3.91
N ILE A 373 10.80 -0.09 -4.65
CA ILE A 373 9.72 -0.97 -4.21
C ILE A 373 9.53 -2.06 -5.26
N ALA A 374 9.65 -3.31 -4.86
CA ALA A 374 9.56 -4.42 -5.78
C ALA A 374 8.98 -5.69 -5.15
N THR A 375 8.16 -6.39 -5.88
CA THR A 375 7.83 -7.80 -5.67
C THR A 375 9.02 -8.63 -6.15
N LEU A 376 10.10 -8.64 -5.34
CA LEU A 376 11.41 -9.01 -5.90
C LEU A 376 11.74 -10.48 -5.73
N THR A 377 11.48 -11.05 -4.53
CA THR A 377 11.98 -12.40 -4.25
C THR A 377 10.98 -13.29 -3.53
N GLY A 378 10.84 -14.52 -4.01
CA GLY A 378 10.17 -15.57 -3.24
C GLY A 378 10.87 -15.88 -1.91
N ALA A 379 12.19 -15.66 -1.83
CA ALA A 379 12.96 -15.82 -0.62
C ALA A 379 12.49 -14.89 0.53
N CYS A 380 12.02 -13.69 0.21
CA CYS A 380 11.42 -12.78 1.17
C CYS A 380 10.14 -13.37 1.78
N ILE A 381 9.29 -14.00 0.97
CA ILE A 381 8.08 -14.68 1.44
C ILE A 381 8.43 -15.82 2.40
N VAL A 382 9.45 -16.62 2.06
CA VAL A 382 9.91 -17.73 2.90
C VAL A 382 10.44 -17.23 4.25
N ALA A 383 11.17 -16.10 4.26
CA ALA A 383 11.78 -15.55 5.46
C ALA A 383 10.78 -14.81 6.37
N LEU A 384 9.90 -13.98 5.79
CA LEU A 384 9.08 -13.02 6.52
C LEU A 384 7.56 -13.29 6.42
N GLY A 385 7.15 -14.23 5.57
CA GLY A 385 5.73 -14.50 5.30
C GLY A 385 5.04 -13.33 4.61
N SER A 386 3.77 -13.12 4.96
CA SER A 386 2.91 -12.09 4.33
C SER A 386 2.55 -10.94 5.27
N ASN A 387 3.22 -10.83 6.42
CA ASN A 387 2.89 -9.83 7.43
C ASN A 387 3.77 -8.57 7.36
N VAL A 388 5.01 -8.71 6.99
CA VAL A 388 6.00 -7.62 6.93
C VAL A 388 6.75 -7.65 5.60
N SER A 389 7.10 -6.49 5.08
CA SER A 389 7.96 -6.34 3.91
C SER A 389 9.43 -6.44 4.29
N GLY A 390 10.29 -6.94 3.40
CA GLY A 390 11.73 -6.88 3.60
C GLY A 390 12.25 -5.46 3.35
N LEU A 391 13.13 -4.96 4.21
CA LEU A 391 13.76 -3.65 4.07
C LEU A 391 15.28 -3.78 4.13
N MET A 392 15.97 -3.20 3.17
CA MET A 392 17.43 -3.09 3.12
C MET A 392 17.82 -1.66 2.73
N GLY A 393 19.01 -1.22 3.07
CA GLY A 393 19.45 0.13 2.69
C GLY A 393 20.90 0.37 2.99
N ASN A 394 21.48 1.42 2.38
CA ASN A 394 22.85 1.87 2.55
C ASN A 394 22.98 3.05 3.53
N ASN A 395 21.90 3.42 4.21
CA ASN A 395 21.87 4.50 5.19
C ASN A 395 20.93 4.14 6.34
N ASP A 396 21.49 3.97 7.55
CA ASP A 396 20.74 3.52 8.72
C ASP A 396 19.65 4.50 9.15
N GLU A 397 19.89 5.80 9.01
CA GLU A 397 18.89 6.80 9.35
C GLU A 397 17.64 6.67 8.44
N LEU A 398 17.83 6.54 7.13
CA LEU A 398 16.76 6.32 6.19
C LEU A 398 15.98 5.03 6.51
N VAL A 399 16.69 3.95 6.80
CA VAL A 399 16.09 2.67 7.19
C VAL A 399 15.22 2.82 8.44
N GLN A 400 15.73 3.45 9.50
CA GLN A 400 14.98 3.69 10.74
C GLN A 400 13.75 4.58 10.50
N GLN A 401 13.87 5.60 9.68
CA GLN A 401 12.74 6.47 9.31
C GLN A 401 11.62 5.69 8.61
N ILE A 402 11.94 4.77 7.69
CA ILE A 402 10.98 3.92 7.00
C ILE A 402 10.33 2.92 7.98
N LEU A 403 11.12 2.29 8.86
CA LEU A 403 10.60 1.38 9.89
C LEU A 403 9.61 2.10 10.82
N THR A 404 9.94 3.31 11.25
CA THR A 404 9.08 4.14 12.11
C THR A 404 7.77 4.51 11.39
N ALA A 405 7.86 4.95 10.14
CA ALA A 405 6.69 5.24 9.31
C ALA A 405 5.79 4.00 9.13
N GLY A 406 6.40 2.83 8.91
CA GLY A 406 5.68 1.56 8.80
C GLY A 406 4.96 1.16 10.08
N LEU A 407 5.57 1.34 11.24
CA LEU A 407 4.93 1.11 12.55
C LEU A 407 3.75 2.08 12.76
N SER A 408 3.95 3.36 12.46
CA SER A 408 2.90 4.38 12.60
C SER A 408 1.71 4.11 11.67
N ALA A 409 1.96 3.61 10.46
CA ALA A 409 0.94 3.29 9.47
C ALA A 409 0.31 1.88 9.62
N ASP A 410 0.74 1.06 10.58
CA ASP A 410 0.41 -0.39 10.66
C ASP A 410 0.66 -1.14 9.34
N ASP A 411 1.74 -0.73 8.65
CA ASP A 411 2.22 -1.30 7.38
C ASP A 411 3.72 -1.61 7.52
N ARG A 412 4.03 -2.67 8.26
CA ARG A 412 5.34 -2.94 8.82
C ARG A 412 6.34 -3.50 7.83
N ALA A 413 7.61 -3.14 8.02
CA ALA A 413 8.76 -3.76 7.39
C ALA A 413 9.73 -4.32 8.45
N TRP A 414 10.66 -5.16 8.01
CA TRP A 414 11.75 -5.71 8.81
C TRP A 414 13.07 -5.55 8.09
N GLN A 415 14.09 -5.02 8.79
CA GLN A 415 15.40 -4.81 8.20
C GLN A 415 16.16 -6.13 8.04
N LEU A 416 16.72 -6.33 6.84
CA LEU A 416 17.63 -7.41 6.48
C LEU A 416 19.06 -6.85 6.23
N PRO A 417 20.10 -7.62 6.47
CA PRO A 417 21.49 -7.13 6.37
C PRO A 417 21.94 -6.95 4.91
N LEU A 418 22.92 -6.06 4.71
CA LEU A 418 23.67 -5.87 3.45
C LEU A 418 25.18 -5.94 3.71
N TYR A 419 25.66 -7.01 4.33
CA TYR A 419 27.10 -7.17 4.65
C TYR A 419 27.90 -7.53 3.40
N ASP A 420 29.18 -7.16 3.40
CA ASP A 420 30.07 -7.36 2.25
C ASP A 420 30.26 -8.83 1.88
N GLU A 421 30.16 -9.74 2.85
CA GLU A 421 30.24 -11.20 2.62
C GLU A 421 29.15 -11.73 1.69
N TYR A 422 28.00 -11.05 1.61
CA TYR A 422 26.96 -11.41 0.65
C TYR A 422 27.25 -10.87 -0.76
N GLN A 423 28.08 -9.84 -0.90
CA GLN A 423 28.46 -9.29 -2.21
C GLN A 423 29.28 -10.28 -3.02
N GLU A 424 30.15 -11.08 -2.37
CA GLU A 424 31.00 -12.10 -3.00
C GLU A 424 30.17 -13.17 -3.72
N GLN A 425 28.92 -13.43 -3.27
CA GLN A 425 28.02 -14.40 -3.91
C GLN A 425 27.58 -13.94 -5.31
N LEU A 426 27.76 -12.68 -5.67
CA LEU A 426 27.41 -12.12 -6.97
C LEU A 426 28.59 -12.10 -7.96
N ASP A 427 29.75 -12.60 -7.57
CA ASP A 427 30.91 -12.59 -8.44
C ASP A 427 30.67 -13.48 -9.69
N SER A 428 31.09 -12.97 -10.84
CA SER A 428 31.07 -13.67 -12.11
C SER A 428 32.47 -13.80 -12.66
N PRO A 429 32.85 -14.95 -13.24
CA PRO A 429 34.12 -15.06 -13.94
C PRO A 429 34.13 -14.39 -15.33
N PHE A 430 32.97 -13.94 -15.83
CA PHE A 430 32.81 -13.46 -17.20
C PHE A 430 32.29 -12.00 -17.30
N ALA A 431 31.71 -11.48 -16.23
CA ALA A 431 31.19 -10.11 -16.13
C ALA A 431 31.57 -9.47 -14.82
N ASP A 432 31.25 -8.19 -14.62
CA ASP A 432 31.51 -7.52 -13.33
C ASP A 432 30.71 -8.14 -12.20
N ILE A 433 29.48 -8.62 -12.49
CA ILE A 433 28.61 -9.30 -11.54
C ILE A 433 27.66 -10.28 -12.23
N ALA A 434 27.17 -11.28 -11.49
CA ALA A 434 26.04 -12.11 -11.87
C ALA A 434 24.71 -11.54 -11.35
N ASN A 435 23.59 -11.83 -12.02
CA ASN A 435 22.28 -11.34 -11.56
C ASN A 435 21.71 -12.12 -10.37
N ILE A 436 22.29 -13.28 -10.01
CA ILE A 436 21.90 -14.08 -8.83
C ILE A 436 23.13 -14.52 -8.04
N GLY A 437 22.98 -14.68 -6.72
CA GLY A 437 24.00 -15.18 -5.81
C GLY A 437 23.78 -16.63 -5.36
N GLY A 438 23.12 -17.46 -6.18
CA GLY A 438 22.81 -18.85 -5.82
C GLY A 438 21.57 -18.98 -4.92
N PRO A 439 21.32 -20.18 -4.31
CA PRO A 439 20.07 -20.49 -3.62
C PRO A 439 19.97 -19.94 -2.19
N LYS A 440 21.10 -19.50 -1.60
CA LYS A 440 21.13 -19.01 -0.22
C LYS A 440 20.93 -17.49 -0.15
N ALA A 441 20.23 -17.01 0.88
CA ALA A 441 20.04 -15.59 1.15
C ALA A 441 19.48 -14.78 -0.03
N GLY A 442 18.58 -15.35 -0.84
CA GLY A 442 18.16 -14.79 -2.13
C GLY A 442 17.62 -13.35 -2.05
N THR A 443 16.92 -12.98 -0.98
CA THR A 443 16.47 -11.59 -0.74
C THR A 443 17.64 -10.66 -0.49
N ILE A 444 18.61 -11.09 0.30
CA ILE A 444 19.78 -10.29 0.66
C ILE A 444 20.69 -10.11 -0.56
N THR A 445 20.96 -11.17 -1.31
CA THR A 445 21.78 -11.07 -2.53
C THR A 445 21.10 -10.19 -3.61
N ALA A 446 19.76 -10.20 -3.68
CA ALA A 446 19.03 -9.27 -4.54
C ALA A 446 19.22 -7.81 -4.09
N GLY A 447 19.14 -7.52 -2.80
CA GLY A 447 19.47 -6.21 -2.23
C GLY A 447 20.92 -5.81 -2.48
N CYS A 448 21.87 -6.75 -2.32
CA CYS A 448 23.28 -6.55 -2.63
C CYS A 448 23.51 -6.19 -4.10
N PHE A 449 22.80 -6.87 -5.02
CA PHE A 449 22.85 -6.52 -6.44
C PHE A 449 22.40 -5.06 -6.66
N LEU A 450 21.22 -4.67 -6.15
CA LEU A 450 20.69 -3.31 -6.31
C LEU A 450 21.60 -2.25 -5.67
N SER A 451 22.20 -2.54 -4.52
CA SER A 451 23.09 -1.60 -3.81
C SER A 451 24.29 -1.16 -4.65
N ARG A 452 24.76 -2.00 -5.59
CA ARG A 452 25.87 -1.65 -6.49
C ARG A 452 25.50 -0.51 -7.44
N PHE A 453 24.21 -0.26 -7.69
CA PHE A 453 23.70 0.80 -8.58
C PHE A 453 23.12 2.00 -7.80
N ALA A 454 23.20 1.99 -6.46
CA ALA A 454 22.63 3.01 -5.58
C ALA A 454 23.68 3.73 -4.70
N LYS A 455 24.97 3.69 -5.06
CA LYS A 455 26.08 4.18 -4.22
C LYS A 455 26.15 5.70 -4.06
N LYS A 456 25.48 6.47 -4.96
CA LYS A 456 25.63 7.93 -5.02
C LYS A 456 24.60 8.71 -4.24
N TYR A 457 23.68 8.01 -3.53
CA TYR A 457 22.62 8.63 -2.74
C TYR A 457 22.19 7.71 -1.58
N HIS A 458 21.47 8.25 -0.61
CA HIS A 458 20.81 7.45 0.44
C HIS A 458 19.73 6.60 -0.21
N TRP A 459 19.82 5.30 -0.01
CA TRP A 459 18.94 4.34 -0.69
C TRP A 459 18.37 3.32 0.30
N ALA A 460 17.12 2.96 0.04
CA ALA A 460 16.46 1.81 0.67
C ALA A 460 15.68 1.01 -0.36
N HIS A 461 15.64 -0.30 -0.17
CA HIS A 461 14.86 -1.26 -0.95
C HIS A 461 13.77 -1.88 -0.10
N LEU A 462 12.54 -1.91 -0.60
CA LEU A 462 11.41 -2.62 -0.04
C LEU A 462 11.06 -3.82 -0.92
N ASP A 463 11.34 -5.03 -0.43
CA ASP A 463 10.84 -6.28 -1.03
C ASP A 463 9.44 -6.58 -0.50
N ILE A 464 8.44 -6.36 -1.36
CA ILE A 464 7.02 -6.49 -1.04
C ILE A 464 6.38 -7.78 -1.59
N ALA A 465 7.17 -8.74 -2.04
CA ALA A 465 6.66 -9.99 -2.63
C ALA A 465 5.66 -10.71 -1.71
N GLY A 466 5.87 -10.69 -0.40
CA GLY A 466 4.97 -11.31 0.57
C GLY A 466 3.76 -10.47 0.96
N THR A 467 3.74 -9.16 0.69
CA THR A 467 2.75 -8.23 1.23
C THR A 467 1.88 -7.54 0.19
N ALA A 468 2.28 -7.58 -1.09
CA ALA A 468 1.61 -6.85 -2.16
C ALA A 468 0.26 -7.44 -2.57
N TRP A 469 0.03 -8.75 -2.38
CA TRP A 469 -1.25 -9.40 -2.68
C TRP A 469 -1.56 -10.53 -1.69
N ILE A 470 -2.82 -10.93 -1.68
CA ILE A 470 -3.32 -12.12 -0.98
C ILE A 470 -3.50 -13.21 -2.01
N SER A 471 -2.85 -14.37 -1.80
CA SER A 471 -2.93 -15.54 -2.67
C SER A 471 -4.17 -16.36 -2.34
N GLY A 472 -4.96 -16.68 -3.37
CA GLY A 472 -6.09 -17.60 -3.27
C GLY A 472 -7.27 -17.13 -2.41
N GLY A 473 -8.31 -17.96 -2.37
CA GLY A 473 -9.52 -17.71 -1.58
C GLY A 473 -10.40 -16.58 -2.12
N LYS A 474 -11.41 -16.21 -1.33
CA LYS A 474 -12.38 -15.15 -1.68
C LYS A 474 -11.79 -13.74 -1.61
N ASP A 475 -10.70 -13.57 -0.87
CA ASP A 475 -10.04 -12.29 -0.63
C ASP A 475 -8.78 -12.11 -1.53
N LYS A 476 -8.58 -13.00 -2.54
CA LYS A 476 -7.48 -12.91 -3.51
C LYS A 476 -7.46 -11.54 -4.18
N GLY A 477 -6.31 -10.86 -4.11
CA GLY A 477 -6.17 -9.55 -4.73
C GLY A 477 -5.01 -8.73 -4.16
N ALA A 478 -4.71 -7.62 -4.83
CA ALA A 478 -3.71 -6.66 -4.37
C ALA A 478 -4.15 -6.01 -3.04
N THR A 479 -3.19 -5.78 -2.14
CA THR A 479 -3.45 -5.22 -0.79
C THR A 479 -3.39 -3.70 -0.72
N GLY A 480 -2.75 -3.05 -1.69
CA GLY A 480 -2.43 -1.63 -1.64
C GLY A 480 -1.20 -1.28 -0.79
N ARG A 481 -0.51 -2.29 -0.22
CA ARG A 481 0.75 -2.08 0.50
C ARG A 481 1.91 -1.90 -0.48
N PRO A 482 2.92 -1.06 -0.17
CA PRO A 482 3.14 -0.32 1.08
C PRO A 482 2.72 1.17 0.98
N VAL A 483 1.64 1.52 0.31
CA VAL A 483 1.17 2.93 0.18
C VAL A 483 1.03 3.63 1.53
N PRO A 484 0.44 3.02 2.60
CA PRO A 484 0.36 3.67 3.90
C PRO A 484 1.72 4.02 4.50
N MET A 485 2.69 3.11 4.45
CA MET A 485 4.06 3.32 4.95
C MET A 485 4.77 4.43 4.18
N LEU A 486 4.75 4.37 2.85
CA LEU A 486 5.45 5.34 2.00
C LEU A 486 4.84 6.74 2.12
N THR A 487 3.50 6.83 2.19
CA THR A 487 2.83 8.12 2.40
C THR A 487 3.14 8.68 3.78
N GLN A 488 3.18 7.85 4.82
CA GLN A 488 3.58 8.31 6.16
C GLN A 488 5.03 8.81 6.16
N TYR A 489 5.95 8.09 5.52
CA TYR A 489 7.33 8.52 5.37
C TYR A 489 7.43 9.91 4.73
N LEU A 490 6.64 10.20 3.70
CA LEU A 490 6.62 11.50 3.02
C LEU A 490 5.91 12.59 3.84
N LEU A 491 4.85 12.24 4.58
CA LEU A 491 4.17 13.16 5.51
C LEU A 491 5.10 13.67 6.62
N ASP A 492 5.94 12.79 7.16
CA ASP A 492 6.90 13.14 8.21
C ASP A 492 8.00 14.12 7.71
N ARG A 493 8.12 14.30 6.40
CA ARG A 493 9.09 15.19 5.73
C ARG A 493 8.47 16.43 5.11
N ALA A 494 7.18 16.48 5.11
CA ALA A 494 6.40 17.63 4.59
C ALA A 494 6.12 18.69 5.68
N GLN A 495 6.71 18.54 6.87
CA GLN A 495 6.53 19.45 8.02
C GLN A 495 7.38 20.71 7.93
#